data_6973484891d07ae719f5dfffe4e3f6c1
#
_entry.id   6973484891d07ae719f5dfffe4e3f6c1
#
_cell.length_a   1.000
_cell.length_b   1.000
_cell.length_c   1.000
_cell.angle_alpha   90.00
_cell.angle_beta   90.00
_cell.angle_gamma   90.00
#
_symmetry.space_group_name_H-M   'P 1'
#
loop_
_entity.id
_entity.type
_entity.pdbx_description
1 polymer ?
#
loop_
_entity_poly.entity_id
_entity_poly.type
_entity_poly.pdbx_seq_one_letter_code
_entity_poly.pdbx_strand_id
1 'polypeptide(L)'
;MINIEIHPDSDFPIQNLPYGVFSTISNPSLRVGARLGDWVVDLAILDNENLFGRRYGFFRDSSLNRFMAAGRDVWREIRQRLIRLVGEEQASLKKEALIPVHEVQMHLPVEIGDYTDFYASREHATNVGIMFRGRENALMPNWLHLPVGYHGRASSVVISGTDVIRPRGQVKPKDAPPEFTASRQLDFELEMGFFVGKGNDLGEPISIETAHDHIFGMVLLNDWSARDIQAWEYQPLGPFLAKNFATSISPWVVT
;
A
#
# COMPACT_ATOMS: atom_id res chain seq x y z
N MET A 1 -20.71 15.57 -24.83
CA MET A 1 -19.42 15.90 -24.17
C MET A 1 -19.40 15.22 -22.82
N ILE A 2 -18.29 14.62 -22.46
CA ILE A 2 -18.10 14.06 -21.13
C ILE A 2 -17.97 15.25 -20.16
N ASN A 3 -18.70 15.20 -19.06
CA ASN A 3 -18.56 16.13 -17.95
C ASN A 3 -18.33 15.28 -16.69
N ILE A 4 -17.12 15.31 -16.15
CA ILE A 4 -16.77 14.59 -14.93
C ILE A 4 -17.07 15.51 -13.75
N GLU A 5 -18.18 15.26 -13.08
CA GLU A 5 -18.50 15.95 -11.84
C GLU A 5 -17.86 15.20 -10.67
N ILE A 6 -17.17 15.94 -9.82
CA ILE A 6 -16.54 15.44 -8.60
C ILE A 6 -17.20 16.12 -7.41
N HIS A 7 -17.72 15.33 -6.48
CA HIS A 7 -18.30 15.89 -5.26
C HIS A 7 -17.24 16.70 -4.50
N PRO A 8 -17.56 17.92 -3.99
CA PRO A 8 -16.58 18.78 -3.31
C PRO A 8 -15.89 18.10 -2.10
N ASP A 9 -16.61 17.20 -1.41
CA ASP A 9 -16.11 16.47 -0.23
C ASP A 9 -15.47 15.12 -0.60
N SER A 10 -15.19 14.87 -1.89
CA SER A 10 -14.55 13.62 -2.30
C SER A 10 -13.08 13.59 -1.89
N ASP A 11 -12.64 12.46 -1.31
CA ASP A 11 -11.23 12.19 -1.04
C ASP A 11 -10.39 11.98 -2.32
N PHE A 12 -11.05 11.91 -3.48
CA PHE A 12 -10.44 11.65 -4.78
C PHE A 12 -10.62 12.80 -5.77
N PRO A 13 -10.26 14.05 -5.40
CA PRO A 13 -10.27 15.16 -6.33
C PRO A 13 -9.16 15.02 -7.37
N ILE A 14 -9.14 15.93 -8.36
CA ILE A 14 -8.10 15.95 -9.41
C ILE A 14 -6.67 16.06 -8.86
N GLN A 15 -6.50 16.61 -7.66
CA GLN A 15 -5.23 16.73 -6.97
C GLN A 15 -4.74 15.39 -6.41
N ASN A 16 -5.66 14.43 -6.18
CA ASN A 16 -5.35 13.11 -5.62
C ASN A 16 -5.74 12.01 -6.59
N LEU A 17 -5.14 11.87 -7.72
CA LEU A 17 -5.38 10.83 -8.73
C LEU A 17 -4.58 9.55 -8.39
N PRO A 18 -4.95 8.76 -7.38
CA PRO A 18 -4.19 7.58 -7.01
C PRO A 18 -4.32 6.50 -8.08
N TYR A 19 -3.28 5.71 -8.24
CA TYR A 19 -3.25 4.60 -9.17
C TYR A 19 -3.65 3.29 -8.49
N GLY A 20 -4.27 2.39 -9.25
CA GLY A 20 -4.62 1.04 -8.79
C GLY A 20 -4.75 0.08 -9.94
N VAL A 21 -4.91 -1.20 -9.61
CA VAL A 21 -5.18 -2.27 -10.58
C VAL A 21 -6.61 -2.75 -10.40
N PHE A 22 -7.33 -2.84 -11.50
CA PHE A 22 -8.74 -3.19 -11.48
C PHE A 22 -9.14 -4.12 -12.63
N SER A 23 -10.29 -4.75 -12.47
CA SER A 23 -11.05 -5.44 -13.53
C SER A 23 -12.51 -5.04 -13.46
N THR A 24 -13.30 -5.46 -14.43
CA THR A 24 -14.76 -5.33 -14.44
C THR A 24 -15.40 -6.67 -14.81
N ILE A 25 -16.70 -6.84 -14.55
CA ILE A 25 -17.43 -8.06 -14.97
C ILE A 25 -17.39 -8.21 -16.50
N SER A 26 -17.50 -7.12 -17.25
CA SER A 26 -17.47 -7.13 -18.72
C SER A 26 -16.06 -7.31 -19.30
N ASN A 27 -15.02 -6.97 -18.54
CA ASN A 27 -13.62 -7.18 -18.92
C ASN A 27 -12.81 -7.65 -17.70
N PRO A 28 -12.63 -8.97 -17.54
CA PRO A 28 -11.92 -9.54 -16.37
C PRO A 28 -10.40 -9.37 -16.45
N SER A 29 -9.84 -8.85 -17.54
CA SER A 29 -8.40 -8.58 -17.64
C SER A 29 -8.00 -7.47 -16.67
N LEU A 30 -6.98 -7.75 -15.87
CA LEU A 30 -6.40 -6.77 -14.96
C LEU A 30 -5.72 -5.66 -15.75
N ARG A 31 -5.84 -4.43 -15.30
CA ARG A 31 -5.22 -3.26 -15.91
C ARG A 31 -5.17 -2.09 -14.95
N VAL A 32 -4.35 -1.11 -15.28
CA VAL A 32 -4.11 0.05 -14.42
C VAL A 32 -5.18 1.12 -14.65
N GLY A 33 -5.67 1.67 -13.55
CA GLY A 33 -6.58 2.83 -13.54
C GLY A 33 -6.13 3.89 -12.55
N ALA A 34 -6.69 5.08 -12.71
CA ALA A 34 -6.57 6.17 -11.74
C ALA A 34 -7.95 6.52 -11.17
N ARG A 35 -8.06 6.73 -9.87
CA ARG A 35 -9.30 7.14 -9.23
C ARG A 35 -9.55 8.63 -9.38
N LEU A 36 -10.77 9.01 -9.75
CA LEU A 36 -11.21 10.40 -9.84
C LEU A 36 -12.67 10.51 -9.38
N GLY A 37 -12.91 11.03 -8.19
CA GLY A 37 -14.24 11.05 -7.59
C GLY A 37 -14.85 9.64 -7.54
N ASP A 38 -16.01 9.44 -8.14
CA ASP A 38 -16.70 8.16 -8.24
C ASP A 38 -16.38 7.38 -9.53
N TRP A 39 -15.31 7.77 -10.22
CA TRP A 39 -14.86 7.17 -11.46
C TRP A 39 -13.49 6.53 -11.34
N VAL A 40 -13.27 5.52 -12.15
CA VAL A 40 -11.95 4.98 -12.47
C VAL A 40 -11.65 5.32 -13.92
N VAL A 41 -10.55 6.01 -14.14
CA VAL A 41 -10.02 6.33 -15.47
C VAL A 41 -9.16 5.16 -15.93
N ASP A 42 -9.56 4.49 -16.99
CA ASP A 42 -8.83 3.35 -17.57
C ASP A 42 -7.61 3.84 -18.37
N LEU A 43 -6.43 3.73 -17.76
CA LEU A 43 -5.19 4.22 -18.38
C LEU A 43 -4.75 3.37 -19.57
N ALA A 44 -5.16 2.12 -19.64
CA ALA A 44 -4.86 1.27 -20.79
C ALA A 44 -5.59 1.77 -22.07
N ILE A 45 -6.80 2.30 -21.91
CA ILE A 45 -7.53 2.94 -23.03
C ILE A 45 -6.83 4.24 -23.43
N LEU A 46 -6.44 5.08 -22.47
CA LEU A 46 -5.73 6.34 -22.74
C LEU A 46 -4.41 6.10 -23.48
N ASP A 47 -3.66 5.08 -23.06
CA ASP A 47 -2.38 4.70 -23.68
C ASP A 47 -2.58 4.20 -25.11
N ASN A 48 -3.61 3.38 -25.36
CA ASN A 48 -3.95 2.91 -26.70
C ASN A 48 -4.29 4.03 -27.66
N GLU A 49 -4.99 5.05 -27.18
CA GLU A 49 -5.34 6.25 -27.95
C GLU A 49 -4.18 7.24 -28.06
N ASN A 50 -3.00 6.88 -27.57
CA ASN A 50 -1.80 7.73 -27.56
C ASN A 50 -1.99 9.08 -26.85
N LEU A 51 -2.90 9.14 -25.86
CA LEU A 51 -3.21 10.38 -25.15
C LEU A 51 -2.10 10.84 -24.20
N PHE A 52 -1.12 9.99 -23.89
CA PHE A 52 0.09 10.35 -23.15
C PHE A 52 1.21 10.89 -24.06
N GLY A 53 0.96 11.09 -25.37
CA GLY A 53 1.95 11.55 -26.33
C GLY A 53 2.83 10.43 -26.92
N ARG A 54 2.89 9.29 -26.24
CA ARG A 54 3.49 8.03 -26.71
C ARG A 54 2.79 6.86 -26.03
N ARG A 55 2.99 5.65 -26.57
CA ARG A 55 2.50 4.42 -25.95
C ARG A 55 3.54 3.84 -25.02
N TYR A 56 3.15 3.57 -23.77
CA TYR A 56 4.00 2.97 -22.76
C TYR A 56 3.83 1.46 -22.66
N GLY A 57 2.61 0.95 -22.86
CA GLY A 57 2.29 -0.46 -22.87
C GLY A 57 2.16 -1.13 -21.49
N PHE A 58 2.60 -0.49 -20.40
CA PHE A 58 2.55 -1.06 -19.05
C PHE A 58 1.20 -0.87 -18.33
N PHE A 59 0.30 -0.04 -18.86
CA PHE A 59 -1.02 0.13 -18.24
C PHE A 59 -1.98 -1.05 -18.47
N ARG A 60 -1.59 -2.01 -19.31
CA ARG A 60 -2.29 -3.28 -19.50
C ARG A 60 -1.76 -4.41 -18.61
N ASP A 61 -0.77 -4.12 -17.79
CA ASP A 61 -0.21 -5.11 -16.89
C ASP A 61 -1.14 -5.36 -15.69
N SER A 62 -0.98 -6.51 -15.07
CA SER A 62 -1.70 -6.92 -13.86
C SER A 62 -1.16 -6.27 -12.58
N SER A 63 -0.14 -5.42 -12.70
CA SER A 63 0.48 -4.71 -11.57
C SER A 63 1.10 -3.39 -12.01
N LEU A 64 1.37 -2.52 -11.05
CA LEU A 64 2.06 -1.25 -11.27
C LEU A 64 3.59 -1.41 -11.42
N ASN A 65 4.16 -2.61 -11.28
CA ASN A 65 5.60 -2.81 -11.17
C ASN A 65 6.40 -2.22 -12.33
N ARG A 66 5.97 -2.42 -13.60
CA ARG A 66 6.67 -1.82 -14.75
C ARG A 66 6.52 -0.31 -14.81
N PHE A 67 5.37 0.22 -14.41
CA PHE A 67 5.19 1.67 -14.30
C PHE A 67 6.10 2.25 -13.21
N MET A 68 6.17 1.61 -12.04
CA MET A 68 7.07 1.98 -10.95
C MET A 68 8.54 1.95 -11.39
N ALA A 69 8.95 0.90 -12.11
CA ALA A 69 10.31 0.76 -12.62
C ALA A 69 10.69 1.80 -13.70
N ALA A 70 9.72 2.47 -14.33
CA ALA A 70 9.96 3.48 -15.36
C ALA A 70 10.63 4.77 -14.82
N GLY A 71 10.58 4.99 -13.51
CA GLY A 71 11.27 6.08 -12.83
C GLY A 71 10.50 7.40 -12.78
N ARG A 72 11.00 8.29 -11.94
CA ARG A 72 10.31 9.52 -11.51
C ARG A 72 9.90 10.45 -12.66
N ASP A 73 10.74 10.60 -13.67
CA ASP A 73 10.43 11.51 -14.79
C ASP A 73 9.20 11.02 -15.56
N VAL A 74 9.08 9.70 -15.77
CA VAL A 74 7.92 9.09 -16.41
C VAL A 74 6.68 9.21 -15.52
N TRP A 75 6.80 9.01 -14.21
CA TRP A 75 5.68 9.19 -13.29
C TRP A 75 5.11 10.61 -13.33
N ARG A 76 6.01 11.61 -13.33
CA ARG A 76 5.63 13.03 -13.40
C ARG A 76 5.02 13.41 -14.74
N GLU A 77 5.59 12.94 -15.85
CA GLU A 77 5.05 13.16 -17.20
C GLU A 77 3.61 12.64 -17.31
N ILE A 78 3.40 11.38 -16.92
CA ILE A 78 2.08 10.74 -16.96
C ILE A 78 1.09 11.44 -16.04
N ARG A 79 1.50 11.76 -14.80
CA ARG A 79 0.64 12.47 -13.85
C ARG A 79 0.19 13.83 -14.38
N GLN A 80 1.12 14.63 -14.89
CA GLN A 80 0.80 15.93 -15.45
C GLN A 80 -0.12 15.83 -16.66
N ARG A 81 0.12 14.85 -17.52
CA ARG A 81 -0.73 14.62 -18.69
C ARG A 81 -2.13 14.17 -18.27
N LEU A 82 -2.23 13.27 -17.30
CA LEU A 82 -3.51 12.80 -16.76
C LEU A 82 -4.33 13.95 -16.17
N ILE A 83 -3.71 14.83 -15.37
CA ILE A 83 -4.38 16.00 -14.80
C ILE A 83 -5.00 16.87 -15.91
N ARG A 84 -4.27 17.15 -16.99
CA ARG A 84 -4.81 17.91 -18.13
C ARG A 84 -5.97 17.21 -18.82
N LEU A 85 -5.83 15.90 -19.06
CA LEU A 85 -6.87 15.09 -19.72
C LEU A 85 -8.19 15.10 -18.96
N VAL A 86 -8.14 14.91 -17.63
CA VAL A 86 -9.36 14.85 -16.81
C VAL A 86 -9.86 16.22 -16.36
N GLY A 87 -9.03 17.26 -16.44
CA GLY A 87 -9.39 18.63 -16.11
C GLY A 87 -9.87 19.43 -17.32
N GLU A 88 -8.97 19.74 -18.21
CA GLU A 88 -9.17 20.71 -19.30
C GLU A 88 -9.55 20.06 -20.63
N GLU A 89 -9.10 18.83 -20.87
CA GLU A 89 -9.21 18.14 -22.17
C GLU A 89 -10.21 16.98 -22.14
N GLN A 90 -11.23 17.02 -21.29
CA GLN A 90 -12.21 15.94 -21.11
C GLN A 90 -12.88 15.50 -22.40
N ALA A 91 -13.02 16.42 -23.38
CA ALA A 91 -13.55 16.11 -24.70
C ALA A 91 -12.69 15.10 -25.50
N SER A 92 -11.43 14.94 -25.14
CA SER A 92 -10.52 13.96 -25.75
C SER A 92 -10.70 12.54 -25.18
N LEU A 93 -11.41 12.40 -24.07
CA LEU A 93 -11.63 11.12 -23.42
C LEU A 93 -12.77 10.36 -24.11
N LYS A 94 -12.58 9.07 -24.33
CA LYS A 94 -13.66 8.17 -24.68
C LYS A 94 -14.51 7.84 -23.45
N LYS A 95 -15.81 7.69 -23.65
CA LYS A 95 -16.73 7.35 -22.55
C LYS A 95 -16.33 6.02 -21.87
N GLU A 96 -15.83 5.07 -22.64
CA GLU A 96 -15.39 3.76 -22.20
C GLU A 96 -14.15 3.81 -21.29
N ALA A 97 -13.42 4.94 -21.27
CA ALA A 97 -12.30 5.16 -20.37
C ALA A 97 -12.72 5.59 -18.96
N LEU A 98 -14.00 5.92 -18.76
CA LEU A 98 -14.55 6.34 -17.48
C LEU A 98 -15.52 5.28 -16.97
N ILE A 99 -15.11 4.55 -15.95
CA ILE A 99 -15.86 3.45 -15.39
C ILE A 99 -16.32 3.83 -13.98
N PRO A 100 -17.62 3.70 -13.66
CA PRO A 100 -18.09 3.93 -12.30
C PRO A 100 -17.36 3.02 -11.30
N VAL A 101 -16.96 3.56 -10.15
CA VAL A 101 -16.17 2.80 -9.17
C VAL A 101 -16.89 1.56 -8.64
N HIS A 102 -18.22 1.58 -8.59
CA HIS A 102 -19.01 0.45 -8.13
C HIS A 102 -19.09 -0.71 -9.16
N GLU A 103 -18.64 -0.48 -10.42
CA GLU A 103 -18.55 -1.50 -11.46
C GLU A 103 -17.16 -2.14 -11.54
N VAL A 104 -16.18 -1.67 -10.75
CA VAL A 104 -14.84 -2.22 -10.75
C VAL A 104 -14.60 -3.14 -9.56
N GLN A 105 -13.80 -4.17 -9.81
CA GLN A 105 -13.16 -4.98 -8.77
C GLN A 105 -11.70 -4.57 -8.67
N MET A 106 -11.30 -4.15 -7.47
CA MET A 106 -9.91 -3.80 -7.19
C MET A 106 -9.07 -5.03 -6.85
N HIS A 107 -7.78 -4.95 -7.19
CA HIS A 107 -6.78 -5.99 -6.94
C HIS A 107 -5.57 -5.40 -6.23
N LEU A 108 -4.63 -6.25 -5.76
CA LEU A 108 -3.35 -5.78 -5.26
C LEU A 108 -2.67 -4.91 -6.34
N PRO A 109 -2.27 -3.68 -6.00
CA PRO A 109 -1.74 -2.76 -6.99
C PRO A 109 -0.34 -3.15 -7.47
N VAL A 110 0.39 -3.93 -6.68
CA VAL A 110 1.80 -4.27 -6.86
C VAL A 110 2.03 -5.74 -6.56
N GLU A 111 2.88 -6.41 -7.33
CA GLU A 111 3.50 -7.66 -6.95
C GLU A 111 4.62 -7.35 -5.97
N ILE A 112 4.37 -7.63 -4.68
CA ILE A 112 5.26 -7.31 -3.57
C ILE A 112 6.29 -8.43 -3.45
N GLY A 113 7.58 -8.12 -3.69
CA GLY A 113 8.67 -9.08 -3.51
C GLY A 113 8.95 -9.29 -2.03
N ASP A 114 9.31 -8.20 -1.37
CA ASP A 114 9.61 -8.15 0.06
C ASP A 114 9.09 -6.85 0.67
N TYR A 115 8.92 -6.81 1.99
CA TYR A 115 8.77 -5.57 2.71
C TYR A 115 9.40 -5.63 4.10
N THR A 116 9.83 -4.46 4.56
CA THR A 116 10.30 -4.25 5.92
C THR A 116 9.30 -3.35 6.63
N ASP A 117 8.87 -3.79 7.81
CA ASP A 117 8.04 -3.01 8.69
C ASP A 117 8.93 -2.24 9.67
N PHE A 118 8.86 -0.90 9.62
CA PHE A 118 9.66 -0.03 10.45
C PHE A 118 8.85 0.50 11.63
N TYR A 119 9.38 0.28 12.80
CA TYR A 119 8.87 0.74 14.08
C TYR A 119 9.25 2.22 14.34
N ALA A 120 8.90 3.10 13.40
CA ALA A 120 9.45 4.45 13.31
C ALA A 120 8.64 5.53 14.06
N SER A 121 7.35 5.29 14.38
CA SER A 121 6.55 6.24 15.17
C SER A 121 6.92 6.15 16.65
N ARG A 122 7.42 7.26 17.21
CA ARG A 122 7.80 7.34 18.63
C ARG A 122 6.62 7.10 19.56
N GLU A 123 5.46 7.64 19.23
CA GLU A 123 4.23 7.47 20.01
C GLU A 123 3.79 6.02 20.03
N HIS A 124 3.74 5.38 18.87
CA HIS A 124 3.40 3.97 18.74
C HIS A 124 4.42 3.09 19.47
N ALA A 125 5.71 3.28 19.22
CA ALA A 125 6.79 2.53 19.87
C ALA A 125 6.76 2.67 21.40
N THR A 126 6.44 3.86 21.92
CA THR A 126 6.29 4.11 23.35
C THR A 126 5.07 3.37 23.92
N ASN A 127 3.92 3.45 23.24
CA ASN A 127 2.68 2.83 23.71
C ASN A 127 2.79 1.29 23.75
N VAL A 128 3.28 0.69 22.67
CA VAL A 128 3.52 -0.76 22.61
C VAL A 128 4.60 -1.18 23.61
N GLY A 129 5.66 -0.39 23.74
CA GLY A 129 6.72 -0.64 24.72
C GLY A 129 6.21 -0.62 26.17
N ILE A 130 5.30 0.29 26.51
CA ILE A 130 4.64 0.31 27.81
C ILE A 130 3.88 -0.97 28.09
N MET A 131 3.13 -1.46 27.09
CA MET A 131 2.36 -2.72 27.22
C MET A 131 3.27 -3.92 27.52
N PHE A 132 4.42 -4.02 26.87
CA PHE A 132 5.29 -5.19 27.00
C PHE A 132 6.39 -5.08 28.06
N ARG A 133 6.86 -3.86 28.36
CA ARG A 133 8.05 -3.64 29.19
C ARG A 133 7.87 -2.64 30.35
N GLY A 134 6.69 -1.99 30.41
CA GLY A 134 6.42 -0.94 31.38
C GLY A 134 7.00 0.43 30.98
N ARG A 135 6.59 1.48 31.69
CA ARG A 135 6.92 2.89 31.34
C ARG A 135 8.41 3.20 31.32
N GLU A 136 9.16 2.63 32.24
CA GLU A 136 10.60 2.92 32.40
C GLU A 136 11.45 2.36 31.26
N ASN A 137 10.98 1.27 30.61
CA ASN A 137 11.66 0.58 29.53
C ASN A 137 10.86 0.61 28.21
N ALA A 138 10.04 1.63 28.02
CA ALA A 138 9.16 1.72 26.86
C ALA A 138 9.93 1.72 25.54
N LEU A 139 11.00 2.51 25.44
CA LEU A 139 11.87 2.55 24.26
C LEU A 139 13.21 1.86 24.57
N MET A 140 13.63 0.99 23.66
CA MET A 140 14.97 0.39 23.75
C MET A 140 16.05 1.44 23.45
N PRO A 141 17.26 1.34 24.03
CA PRO A 141 18.32 2.36 23.86
C PRO A 141 18.69 2.64 22.39
N ASN A 142 18.64 1.63 21.54
CA ASN A 142 18.97 1.77 20.12
C ASN A 142 17.86 2.43 19.28
N TRP A 143 16.63 2.53 19.80
CA TRP A 143 15.49 3.04 19.04
C TRP A 143 15.69 4.49 18.55
N LEU A 144 16.38 5.32 19.32
CA LEU A 144 16.69 6.71 18.95
C LEU A 144 17.86 6.85 17.96
N HIS A 145 18.55 5.76 17.63
CA HIS A 145 19.79 5.79 16.86
C HIS A 145 19.76 5.04 15.55
N LEU A 146 18.84 4.11 15.37
CA LEU A 146 18.71 3.33 14.15
C LEU A 146 17.24 3.07 13.81
N PRO A 147 16.89 2.88 12.52
CA PRO A 147 15.55 2.51 12.11
C PRO A 147 15.29 1.05 12.52
N VAL A 148 14.61 0.86 13.65
CA VAL A 148 14.19 -0.46 14.11
C VAL A 148 13.08 -0.98 13.22
N GLY A 149 13.21 -2.21 12.76
CA GLY A 149 12.20 -2.84 11.90
C GLY A 149 12.34 -4.36 11.91
N TYR A 150 11.43 -5.04 11.25
CA TYR A 150 11.47 -6.48 11.03
C TYR A 150 11.04 -6.81 9.59
N HIS A 151 11.39 -8.00 9.14
CA HIS A 151 10.98 -8.50 7.82
C HIS A 151 9.52 -8.94 7.88
N GLY A 152 8.66 -8.23 7.14
CA GLY A 152 7.25 -8.56 7.00
C GLY A 152 7.01 -9.76 6.09
N ARG A 153 5.79 -10.28 6.12
CA ARG A 153 5.35 -11.39 5.27
C ARG A 153 4.63 -10.85 4.03
N ALA A 154 5.37 -10.69 2.92
CA ALA A 154 4.81 -10.19 1.65
C ALA A 154 3.65 -11.04 1.12
N SER A 155 3.70 -12.37 1.31
CA SER A 155 2.70 -13.31 0.78
C SER A 155 1.32 -13.26 1.47
N SER A 156 1.17 -12.55 2.58
CA SER A 156 -0.10 -12.36 3.29
C SER A 156 -0.60 -10.91 3.25
N VAL A 157 -0.03 -10.08 2.38
CA VAL A 157 -0.57 -8.76 2.09
C VAL A 157 -1.82 -8.89 1.23
N VAL A 158 -2.92 -8.28 1.66
CA VAL A 158 -4.22 -8.28 0.99
C VAL A 158 -4.75 -6.85 0.85
N ILE A 159 -5.71 -6.65 -0.04
CA ILE A 159 -6.36 -5.34 -0.16
C ILE A 159 -7.44 -5.13 0.91
N SER A 160 -7.74 -3.87 1.21
CA SER A 160 -8.89 -3.48 2.03
C SER A 160 -10.19 -4.12 1.53
N GLY A 161 -11.01 -4.61 2.46
CA GLY A 161 -12.25 -5.33 2.16
C GLY A 161 -12.08 -6.86 2.07
N THR A 162 -10.85 -7.37 2.13
CA THR A 162 -10.59 -8.82 2.27
C THR A 162 -10.80 -9.24 3.72
N ASP A 163 -11.54 -10.32 3.94
CA ASP A 163 -11.73 -10.90 5.27
C ASP A 163 -10.43 -11.45 5.82
N VAL A 164 -10.15 -11.15 7.09
CA VAL A 164 -8.96 -11.63 7.80
C VAL A 164 -9.34 -12.74 8.77
N ILE A 165 -8.75 -13.90 8.57
CA ILE A 165 -8.97 -15.06 9.44
C ILE A 165 -8.19 -14.89 10.73
N ARG A 166 -8.91 -15.03 11.90
CA ARG A 166 -8.28 -14.97 13.22
C ARG A 166 -7.16 -16.02 13.34
N PRO A 167 -5.92 -15.61 13.65
CA PRO A 167 -4.78 -16.54 13.68
C PRO A 167 -4.83 -17.47 14.90
N ARG A 168 -4.16 -18.58 14.77
CA ARG A 168 -3.87 -19.50 15.87
C ARG A 168 -2.37 -19.59 16.07
N GLY A 169 -1.93 -19.64 17.33
CA GLY A 169 -0.52 -19.70 17.69
C GLY A 169 -0.34 -20.11 19.16
N GLN A 170 0.89 -20.12 19.60
CA GLN A 170 1.20 -20.31 21.01
C GLN A 170 0.94 -19.01 21.79
N VAL A 171 0.13 -19.15 22.82
CA VAL A 171 -0.13 -18.08 23.82
C VAL A 171 0.40 -18.59 25.16
N LYS A 172 1.13 -17.74 25.90
CA LYS A 172 1.69 -18.08 27.22
C LYS A 172 0.91 -17.36 28.32
N PRO A 173 -0.02 -18.05 29.01
CA PRO A 173 -0.63 -17.52 30.22
C PRO A 173 0.43 -17.29 31.32
N LYS A 174 0.17 -16.37 32.25
CA LYS A 174 1.13 -15.96 33.28
C LYS A 174 1.61 -17.17 34.12
N ASP A 175 0.69 -17.98 34.56
CA ASP A 175 0.93 -19.06 35.54
C ASP A 175 0.69 -20.48 34.99
N ALA A 176 0.69 -20.63 33.64
CA ALA A 176 0.46 -21.91 32.98
C ALA A 176 1.48 -22.13 31.85
N PRO A 177 1.71 -23.36 31.37
CA PRO A 177 2.51 -23.60 30.19
C PRO A 177 1.88 -22.97 28.93
N PRO A 178 2.66 -22.76 27.84
CA PRO A 178 2.12 -22.27 26.58
C PRO A 178 1.07 -23.23 26.02
N GLU A 179 0.01 -22.67 25.43
CA GLU A 179 -1.04 -23.42 24.74
C GLU A 179 -1.19 -22.94 23.28
N PHE A 180 -1.49 -23.86 22.36
CA PHE A 180 -1.80 -23.52 20.97
C PHE A 180 -3.30 -23.25 20.82
N THR A 181 -3.67 -21.99 20.65
CA THR A 181 -5.07 -21.54 20.63
C THR A 181 -5.31 -20.43 19.61
N ALA A 182 -6.58 -20.08 19.37
CA ALA A 182 -6.90 -18.86 18.63
C ALA A 182 -6.54 -17.63 19.45
N SER A 183 -5.98 -16.61 18.81
CA SER A 183 -5.70 -15.33 19.47
C SER A 183 -6.98 -14.73 20.06
N ARG A 184 -6.88 -14.24 21.30
CA ARG A 184 -7.94 -13.54 22.02
C ARG A 184 -7.74 -12.03 22.06
N GLN A 185 -6.58 -11.55 21.59
CA GLN A 185 -6.17 -10.15 21.60
C GLN A 185 -5.76 -9.70 20.21
N LEU A 186 -6.74 -9.72 19.29
CA LEU A 186 -6.53 -9.19 17.95
C LEU A 186 -6.63 -7.66 17.99
N ASP A 187 -5.62 -7.01 17.42
CA ASP A 187 -5.47 -5.55 17.40
C ASP A 187 -5.16 -5.09 15.97
N PHE A 188 -5.25 -3.80 15.72
CA PHE A 188 -4.89 -3.17 14.46
C PHE A 188 -3.81 -2.10 14.67
N GLU A 189 -3.01 -1.85 13.64
CA GLU A 189 -2.06 -0.74 13.61
C GLU A 189 -2.29 0.06 12.33
N LEU A 190 -2.71 1.33 12.47
CA LEU A 190 -2.86 2.22 11.32
C LEU A 190 -1.50 2.78 10.94
N GLU A 191 -1.07 2.46 9.75
CA GLU A 191 0.26 2.77 9.24
C GLU A 191 0.20 3.37 7.83
N MET A 192 1.36 3.90 7.39
CA MET A 192 1.62 4.32 6.03
C MET A 192 2.65 3.39 5.40
N GLY A 193 2.23 2.66 4.37
CA GLY A 193 3.15 1.92 3.52
C GLY A 193 3.59 2.76 2.33
N PHE A 194 4.84 2.64 1.90
CA PHE A 194 5.30 3.22 0.64
C PHE A 194 5.91 2.17 -0.27
N PHE A 195 5.75 2.37 -1.57
CA PHE A 195 6.35 1.51 -2.58
C PHE A 195 7.64 2.14 -3.12
N VAL A 196 8.71 1.36 -3.10
CA VAL A 196 9.95 1.71 -3.80
C VAL A 196 9.74 1.45 -5.29
N GLY A 197 9.90 2.49 -6.10
CA GLY A 197 9.77 2.38 -7.55
C GLY A 197 11.03 1.80 -8.19
N LYS A 198 11.98 2.68 -8.52
CA LYS A 198 13.30 2.25 -8.98
C LYS A 198 14.19 2.06 -7.76
N GLY A 199 14.68 0.84 -7.56
CA GLY A 199 15.65 0.54 -6.50
C GLY A 199 17.06 1.05 -6.82
N ASN A 200 17.99 0.79 -5.90
CA ASN A 200 19.43 0.98 -6.04
C ASN A 200 20.11 -0.32 -6.47
N ASP A 201 21.34 -0.22 -6.92
CA ASP A 201 22.18 -1.39 -7.18
C ASP A 201 22.63 -2.02 -5.86
N LEU A 202 22.84 -3.32 -5.86
CA LEU A 202 23.26 -4.05 -4.67
C LEU A 202 24.62 -3.53 -4.16
N GLY A 203 24.67 -3.16 -2.89
CA GLY A 203 25.86 -2.59 -2.24
C GLY A 203 25.98 -1.07 -2.35
N GLU A 204 25.14 -0.41 -3.15
CA GLU A 204 25.12 1.05 -3.25
C GLU A 204 24.04 1.65 -2.34
N PRO A 205 24.38 2.52 -1.39
CA PRO A 205 23.40 3.15 -0.51
C PRO A 205 22.61 4.25 -1.26
N ILE A 206 21.35 4.44 -0.85
CA ILE A 206 20.57 5.61 -1.27
C ILE A 206 20.84 6.75 -0.28
N SER A 207 21.26 7.93 -0.80
CA SER A 207 21.45 9.10 0.06
C SER A 207 20.12 9.66 0.53
N ILE A 208 20.12 10.30 1.70
CA ILE A 208 18.90 10.91 2.25
C ILE A 208 18.36 12.02 1.36
N GLU A 209 19.24 12.74 0.65
CA GLU A 209 18.89 13.84 -0.25
C GLU A 209 18.10 13.33 -1.47
N THR A 210 18.36 12.09 -1.91
CA THR A 210 17.74 11.48 -3.10
C THR A 210 16.71 10.40 -2.77
N ALA A 211 16.55 10.03 -1.49
CA ALA A 211 15.64 8.96 -1.07
C ALA A 211 14.21 9.15 -1.59
N HIS A 212 13.72 10.39 -1.64
CA HIS A 212 12.40 10.72 -2.14
C HIS A 212 12.20 10.42 -3.64
N ASP A 213 13.29 10.32 -4.43
CA ASP A 213 13.23 9.97 -5.85
C ASP A 213 12.93 8.48 -6.08
N HIS A 214 13.13 7.66 -5.05
CA HIS A 214 12.88 6.23 -5.08
C HIS A 214 11.46 5.87 -4.60
N ILE A 215 10.74 6.79 -3.97
CA ILE A 215 9.38 6.56 -3.49
C ILE A 215 8.41 6.80 -4.65
N PHE A 216 7.72 5.74 -5.08
CA PHE A 216 6.68 5.83 -6.11
C PHE A 216 5.39 6.42 -5.56
N GLY A 217 4.94 5.94 -4.42
CA GLY A 217 3.71 6.39 -3.78
C GLY A 217 3.44 5.68 -2.48
N MET A 218 2.36 6.08 -1.82
CA MET A 218 1.98 5.63 -0.48
C MET A 218 0.58 5.02 -0.45
N VAL A 219 0.37 4.14 0.51
CA VAL A 219 -0.93 3.54 0.82
C VAL A 219 -1.19 3.59 2.33
N LEU A 220 -2.46 3.64 2.72
CA LEU A 220 -2.85 3.30 4.07
C LEU A 220 -2.66 1.79 4.28
N LEU A 221 -2.13 1.43 5.42
CA LEU A 221 -1.80 0.05 5.78
C LEU A 221 -2.36 -0.24 7.18
N ASN A 222 -2.86 -1.46 7.36
CA ASN A 222 -3.20 -2.01 8.66
C ASN A 222 -2.34 -3.24 8.90
N ASP A 223 -1.42 -3.16 9.86
CA ASP A 223 -0.64 -4.29 10.35
C ASP A 223 -1.43 -5.02 11.45
N TRP A 224 -2.16 -6.03 11.06
CA TRP A 224 -2.96 -6.84 11.97
C TRP A 224 -2.07 -7.55 12.99
N SER A 225 -2.42 -7.43 14.28
CA SER A 225 -1.57 -7.85 15.39
C SER A 225 -2.31 -8.78 16.35
N ALA A 226 -1.79 -9.99 16.53
CA ALA A 226 -2.25 -10.93 17.56
C ALA A 226 -1.38 -10.73 18.83
N ARG A 227 -1.76 -9.81 19.70
CA ARG A 227 -0.93 -9.33 20.81
C ARG A 227 -0.55 -10.40 21.82
N ASP A 228 -1.43 -11.34 22.09
CA ASP A 228 -1.17 -12.46 23.00
C ASP A 228 -0.16 -13.47 22.43
N ILE A 229 -0.18 -13.71 21.13
CA ILE A 229 0.85 -14.49 20.43
C ILE A 229 2.16 -13.69 20.38
N GLN A 230 2.10 -12.40 20.04
CA GLN A 230 3.26 -11.52 19.95
C GLN A 230 4.02 -11.45 21.26
N ALA A 231 3.31 -11.31 22.38
CA ALA A 231 3.94 -11.21 23.71
C ALA A 231 4.80 -12.43 24.06
N TRP A 232 4.48 -13.60 23.52
CA TRP A 232 5.21 -14.84 23.75
C TRP A 232 6.39 -15.03 22.78
N GLU A 233 6.20 -14.66 21.49
CA GLU A 233 7.15 -15.01 20.44
C GLU A 233 8.18 -13.92 20.11
N TYR A 234 7.91 -12.63 20.45
CA TYR A 234 8.70 -11.52 19.89
C TYR A 234 10.17 -11.49 20.29
N GLN A 235 10.54 -12.18 21.37
CA GLN A 235 11.94 -12.32 21.76
C GLN A 235 12.47 -13.72 21.38
N PRO A 236 13.68 -13.82 20.79
CA PRO A 236 14.71 -12.76 20.62
C PRO A 236 14.69 -12.06 19.26
N LEU A 237 13.95 -12.54 18.25
CA LEU A 237 14.12 -12.10 16.86
C LEU A 237 13.05 -11.13 16.35
N GLY A 238 12.11 -10.72 17.18
CA GLY A 238 10.99 -9.86 16.82
C GLY A 238 9.71 -10.63 16.51
N PRO A 239 8.62 -9.91 16.10
CA PRO A 239 7.35 -10.56 15.81
C PRO A 239 7.43 -11.48 14.59
N PHE A 240 6.61 -12.52 14.56
CA PHE A 240 6.55 -13.51 13.49
C PHE A 240 5.10 -13.92 13.21
N LEU A 241 4.60 -15.03 13.80
CA LEU A 241 3.24 -15.51 13.55
C LEU A 241 2.15 -14.51 13.97
N ALA A 242 2.44 -13.68 14.96
CA ALA A 242 1.54 -12.64 15.45
C ALA A 242 1.26 -11.52 14.43
N LYS A 243 2.06 -11.42 13.38
CA LYS A 243 1.99 -10.42 12.32
C LYS A 243 1.79 -11.05 10.94
N ASN A 244 2.35 -12.24 10.71
CA ASN A 244 2.41 -12.88 9.40
C ASN A 244 1.06 -13.37 8.85
N PHE A 245 -0.03 -13.31 9.62
CA PHE A 245 -1.32 -13.84 9.19
C PHE A 245 -2.09 -12.90 8.26
N ALA A 246 -1.89 -11.59 8.34
CA ALA A 246 -2.45 -10.62 7.40
C ALA A 246 -1.85 -9.22 7.55
N THR A 247 -1.68 -8.53 6.44
CA THR A 247 -1.47 -7.09 6.34
C THR A 247 -2.44 -6.55 5.29
N SER A 248 -3.29 -5.60 5.65
CA SER A 248 -4.25 -5.01 4.71
C SER A 248 -3.73 -3.67 4.19
N ILE A 249 -3.79 -3.46 2.88
CA ILE A 249 -3.40 -2.19 2.25
C ILE A 249 -4.53 -1.60 1.42
N SER A 250 -4.53 -0.27 1.26
CA SER A 250 -5.39 0.37 0.26
C SER A 250 -5.03 -0.14 -1.15
N PRO A 251 -6.01 -0.45 -2.01
CA PRO A 251 -5.75 -0.77 -3.41
C PRO A 251 -5.36 0.46 -4.24
N TRP A 252 -5.45 1.66 -3.66
CA TRP A 252 -5.14 2.93 -4.29
C TRP A 252 -3.82 3.49 -3.79
N VAL A 253 -2.87 3.66 -4.70
CA VAL A 253 -1.53 4.20 -4.42
C VAL A 253 -1.53 5.70 -4.73
N VAL A 254 -1.34 6.52 -3.71
CA VAL A 254 -1.20 7.98 -3.81
C VAL A 254 0.23 8.33 -4.15
N THR A 255 0.45 9.15 -5.21
CA THR A 255 1.79 9.49 -5.74
C THR A 255 2.07 11.00 -5.67
#